data_d0241fd4c0204ddd2664ec25f4bbfa4c
#
_entry.id   d0241fd4c0204ddd2664ec25f4bbfa4c
#
_cell.length_a   1.000
_cell.length_b   1.000
_cell.length_c   1.000
_cell.angle_alpha   90.00
_cell.angle_beta   90.00
_cell.angle_gamma   90.00
#
_symmetry.space_group_name_H-M   'P 1'
#
loop_
_entity.id
_entity.type
_entity.pdbx_description
1 polymer ?
#
loop_
_entity_poly.entity_id
_entity_poly.type
_entity_poly.pdbx_seq_one_letter_code
_entity_poly.pdbx_strand_id
1 'polypeptide(L)'
;MALQSRQRTPNPHLGAYYGIVAGAFVSLAILLAMAEQLGWRDGSIARLMILMPLVLYMAIAVAARTLNIEDFFTSGRRVPQVYNGFVMAAITVGGTGFFAYTGALFFVGFDGLGIGLGWVCGTLLAAVLFVPYLRRVGAYTLPAFFGFRFRSPLTRMVASALQIAPTFLLLAAEAKIATMVISIFLPAAYWVAVLIVIVFVAGTGILGGMRALTWSGSAQFITGSLGLAIPLTVVAVVLTNLPAPQFIYGGLLGSLQNAEAAAGVAAAGPSNVAGLPGHEPVAAVTPFLQAFGTISEAGFFALFFCFALGTAALPSLLARSGVTASVADQRRSAAWSLLLVALFAMTAPAIVVFAKVLVFGDIVLIPTQGLPAWLGGLSELQLLRATDLNGDGSISFSDLLIARDGVALALPTLAALPYVLTALMAAAGLGIALAASGSHLFTLGASLSDDLYRSIDPQPVILPRLLVAWGAIGGIALIMAIYLFIADVDALSYMVTAFALAAATFFPALFLATWWQRCT
;
A
#
# COMPACT_ATOMS: atom_id res chain seq x y z
N MET A 1 -9.83 -16.27 -35.72
CA MET A 1 -9.37 -17.63 -35.46
C MET A 1 -8.98 -17.71 -33.99
N ALA A 2 -9.85 -18.23 -33.13
CA ALA A 2 -9.61 -18.32 -31.70
C ALA A 2 -8.61 -19.48 -31.48
N LEU A 3 -7.35 -19.14 -31.18
CA LEU A 3 -6.40 -20.09 -30.66
C LEU A 3 -6.93 -20.62 -29.33
N GLN A 4 -7.47 -21.83 -29.35
CA GLN A 4 -7.74 -22.60 -28.14
C GLN A 4 -6.39 -22.79 -27.42
N SER A 5 -6.06 -21.87 -26.50
CA SER A 5 -4.96 -22.06 -25.57
C SER A 5 -5.29 -23.33 -24.78
N ARG A 6 -4.48 -24.37 -24.90
CA ARG A 6 -4.52 -25.51 -23.98
C ARG A 6 -4.66 -24.96 -22.58
N GLN A 7 -5.80 -25.18 -21.92
CA GLN A 7 -6.02 -24.82 -20.53
C GLN A 7 -4.97 -25.60 -19.71
N ARG A 8 -3.82 -24.97 -19.46
CA ARG A 8 -2.86 -25.50 -18.48
C ARG A 8 -3.51 -25.28 -17.11
N THR A 9 -3.87 -26.38 -16.47
CA THR A 9 -4.40 -26.35 -15.10
C THR A 9 -3.44 -25.61 -14.17
N PRO A 10 -3.96 -24.81 -13.23
CA PRO A 10 -3.12 -24.22 -12.19
C PRO A 10 -2.34 -25.31 -11.45
N ASN A 11 -1.12 -24.98 -11.00
CA ASN A 11 -0.34 -25.92 -10.21
C ASN A 11 -1.12 -26.28 -8.93
N PRO A 12 -1.44 -27.56 -8.69
CA PRO A 12 -2.25 -27.97 -7.52
C PRO A 12 -1.53 -27.72 -6.19
N HIS A 13 -0.20 -27.55 -6.20
CA HIS A 13 0.62 -27.35 -5.01
C HIS A 13 0.80 -25.87 -4.59
N LEU A 14 0.18 -24.92 -5.28
CA LEU A 14 0.33 -23.49 -4.95
C LEU A 14 -0.05 -23.17 -3.50
N GLY A 15 -1.13 -23.78 -2.99
CA GLY A 15 -1.52 -23.61 -1.60
C GLY A 15 -0.45 -24.07 -0.61
N ALA A 16 0.20 -25.21 -0.89
CA ALA A 16 1.29 -25.72 -0.06
C ALA A 16 2.51 -24.80 -0.10
N TYR A 17 2.90 -24.29 -1.28
CA TYR A 17 4.03 -23.37 -1.39
C TYR A 17 3.81 -22.08 -0.60
N TYR A 18 2.63 -21.46 -0.71
CA TYR A 18 2.34 -20.25 0.07
C TYR A 18 2.09 -20.53 1.54
N GLY A 19 1.61 -21.72 1.90
CA GLY A 19 1.58 -22.19 3.28
C GLY A 19 2.99 -22.29 3.89
N ILE A 20 3.97 -22.79 3.12
CA ILE A 20 5.39 -22.82 3.53
C ILE A 20 5.95 -21.40 3.67
N VAL A 21 5.64 -20.49 2.75
CA VAL A 21 6.07 -19.08 2.85
C VAL A 21 5.51 -18.43 4.11
N ALA A 22 4.21 -18.59 4.37
CA ALA A 22 3.56 -18.07 5.57
C ALA A 22 4.15 -18.69 6.86
N GLY A 23 4.32 -20.01 6.89
CA GLY A 23 4.92 -20.72 8.00
C GLY A 23 6.37 -20.30 8.26
N ALA A 24 7.18 -20.16 7.21
CA ALA A 24 8.55 -19.69 7.33
C ALA A 24 8.64 -18.26 7.89
N PHE A 25 7.74 -17.37 7.44
CA PHE A 25 7.67 -16.00 7.94
C PHE A 25 7.28 -15.94 9.43
N VAL A 26 6.27 -16.69 9.82
CA VAL A 26 5.87 -16.79 11.25
C VAL A 26 6.96 -17.44 12.09
N SER A 27 7.60 -18.50 11.58
CA SER A 27 8.72 -19.15 12.27
C SER A 27 9.90 -18.21 12.46
N LEU A 28 10.22 -17.39 11.45
CA LEU A 28 11.24 -16.33 11.57
C LEU A 28 10.89 -15.36 12.69
N ALA A 29 9.63 -14.89 12.75
CA ALA A 29 9.19 -13.98 13.81
C ALA A 29 9.33 -14.61 15.21
N ILE A 30 8.93 -15.88 15.36
CA ILE A 30 9.06 -16.61 16.64
C ILE A 30 10.54 -16.79 17.01
N LEU A 31 11.40 -17.18 16.06
CA LEU A 31 12.84 -17.35 16.31
C LEU A 31 13.50 -16.04 16.73
N LEU A 32 13.12 -14.92 16.10
CA LEU A 32 13.63 -13.61 16.45
C LEU A 32 13.09 -13.11 17.80
N ALA A 33 11.84 -13.45 18.15
CA ALA A 33 11.30 -13.19 19.48
C ALA A 33 12.07 -13.97 20.57
N MET A 34 12.43 -15.23 20.31
CA MET A 34 13.30 -16.01 21.21
C MET A 34 14.70 -15.40 21.29
N ALA A 35 15.27 -14.94 20.17
CA ALA A 35 16.58 -14.29 20.15
C ALA A 35 16.58 -12.98 20.96
N GLU A 36 15.50 -12.20 20.90
CA GLU A 36 15.29 -11.01 21.73
C GLU A 36 15.33 -11.35 23.22
N GLN A 37 14.63 -12.42 23.63
CA GLN A 37 14.67 -12.92 25.02
C GLN A 37 16.08 -13.39 25.45
N LEU A 38 16.90 -13.84 24.51
CA LEU A 38 18.30 -14.21 24.73
C LEU A 38 19.26 -13.01 24.72
N GLY A 39 18.74 -11.79 24.62
CA GLY A 39 19.52 -10.55 24.68
C GLY A 39 20.15 -10.12 23.35
N TRP A 40 19.63 -10.57 22.21
CA TRP A 40 20.07 -10.04 20.92
C TRP A 40 19.71 -8.56 20.78
N ARG A 41 20.57 -7.82 20.07
CA ARG A 41 20.37 -6.39 19.84
C ARG A 41 19.23 -6.16 18.85
N ASP A 42 18.39 -5.16 19.12
CA ASP A 42 17.25 -4.74 18.26
C ASP A 42 17.64 -4.53 16.79
N GLY A 43 18.77 -3.88 16.54
CA GLY A 43 19.27 -3.70 15.19
C GLY A 43 19.62 -4.98 14.42
N SER A 44 19.92 -6.09 15.12
CA SER A 44 20.13 -7.40 14.48
C SER A 44 18.80 -8.07 14.15
N ILE A 45 17.83 -7.96 15.04
CA ILE A 45 16.45 -8.44 14.85
C ILE A 45 15.81 -7.72 13.67
N ALA A 46 15.90 -6.38 13.64
CA ALA A 46 15.38 -5.57 12.55
C ALA A 46 15.97 -5.95 11.19
N ARG A 47 17.30 -6.08 11.11
CA ARG A 47 17.99 -6.45 9.87
C ARG A 47 17.51 -7.79 9.33
N LEU A 48 17.41 -8.81 10.17
CA LEU A 48 16.96 -10.14 9.74
C LEU A 48 15.49 -10.12 9.34
N MET A 49 14.63 -9.43 10.10
CA MET A 49 13.20 -9.33 9.80
C MET A 49 12.92 -8.60 8.49
N ILE A 50 13.75 -7.63 8.09
CA ILE A 50 13.63 -6.90 6.83
C ILE A 50 14.27 -7.67 5.67
N LEU A 51 15.53 -8.14 5.84
CA LEU A 51 16.30 -8.69 4.72
C LEU A 51 15.86 -10.10 4.31
N MET A 52 15.49 -10.97 5.28
CA MET A 52 15.10 -12.34 4.95
C MET A 52 13.84 -12.42 4.06
N PRO A 53 12.74 -11.69 4.34
CA PRO A 53 11.61 -11.64 3.42
C PRO A 53 11.95 -11.02 2.06
N LEU A 54 12.81 -9.98 2.01
CA LEU A 54 13.26 -9.39 0.73
C LEU A 54 13.96 -10.43 -0.14
N VAL A 55 14.88 -11.20 0.43
CA VAL A 55 15.57 -12.29 -0.27
C VAL A 55 14.58 -13.34 -0.77
N LEU A 56 13.61 -13.73 0.07
CA LEU A 56 12.56 -14.68 -0.30
C LEU A 56 11.71 -14.17 -1.47
N TYR A 57 11.28 -12.92 -1.42
CA TYR A 57 10.47 -12.33 -2.51
C TYR A 57 11.24 -12.24 -3.82
N MET A 58 12.53 -11.89 -3.75
CA MET A 58 13.39 -11.86 -4.93
C MET A 58 13.63 -13.28 -5.48
N ALA A 59 13.83 -14.28 -4.62
CA ALA A 59 13.96 -15.67 -5.03
C ALA A 59 12.72 -16.18 -5.75
N ILE A 60 11.52 -15.83 -5.27
CA ILE A 60 10.24 -16.14 -5.95
C ILE A 60 10.18 -15.43 -7.31
N ALA A 61 10.61 -14.17 -7.40
CA ALA A 61 10.62 -13.43 -8.67
C ALA A 61 11.57 -14.05 -9.69
N VAL A 62 12.77 -14.47 -9.25
CA VAL A 62 13.75 -15.18 -10.08
C VAL A 62 13.21 -16.53 -10.57
N ALA A 63 12.56 -17.29 -9.69
CA ALA A 63 11.91 -18.56 -10.06
C ALA A 63 10.76 -18.36 -11.06
N ALA A 64 10.11 -17.19 -11.02
CA ALA A 64 9.02 -16.82 -11.92
C ALA A 64 9.49 -16.15 -13.22
N ARG A 65 10.79 -16.04 -13.47
CA ARG A 65 11.34 -15.41 -14.70
C ARG A 65 10.74 -16.00 -15.97
N THR A 66 10.57 -15.17 -17.00
CA THR A 66 10.02 -15.61 -18.27
C THR A 66 10.49 -14.73 -19.44
N LEU A 67 10.66 -15.37 -20.61
CA LEU A 67 10.90 -14.71 -21.90
C LEU A 67 9.67 -14.80 -22.81
N ASN A 68 8.58 -15.40 -22.35
CA ASN A 68 7.33 -15.50 -23.09
C ASN A 68 6.52 -14.20 -22.93
N ILE A 69 6.13 -13.59 -24.04
CA ILE A 69 5.37 -12.32 -24.06
C ILE A 69 4.05 -12.43 -23.30
N GLU A 70 3.29 -13.51 -23.50
CA GLU A 70 2.00 -13.68 -22.83
C GLU A 70 2.18 -13.87 -21.31
N ASP A 71 3.18 -14.65 -20.90
CA ASP A 71 3.52 -14.77 -19.47
C ASP A 71 4.01 -13.44 -18.89
N PHE A 72 4.80 -12.67 -19.66
CA PHE A 72 5.35 -11.39 -19.23
C PHE A 72 4.26 -10.31 -19.03
N PHE A 73 3.33 -10.16 -19.97
CA PHE A 73 2.30 -9.11 -19.88
C PHE A 73 1.04 -9.54 -19.13
N THR A 74 0.68 -10.84 -19.10
CA THR A 74 -0.58 -11.32 -18.52
C THR A 74 -0.44 -12.56 -17.63
N SER A 75 0.78 -12.94 -17.27
CA SER A 75 1.04 -14.17 -16.49
C SER A 75 0.43 -15.43 -17.14
N GLY A 76 0.37 -15.45 -18.49
CA GLY A 76 -0.23 -16.56 -19.26
C GLY A 76 -1.71 -16.74 -19.07
N ARG A 77 -2.41 -15.75 -18.51
CA ARG A 77 -3.88 -15.76 -18.24
C ARG A 77 -4.34 -16.98 -17.43
N ARG A 78 -3.56 -17.43 -16.46
CA ARG A 78 -3.80 -18.67 -15.68
C ARG A 78 -3.62 -18.46 -14.17
N VAL A 79 -3.61 -17.22 -13.71
CA VAL A 79 -3.50 -16.92 -12.29
C VAL A 79 -4.80 -17.34 -11.58
N PRO A 80 -4.71 -18.15 -10.50
CA PRO A 80 -5.88 -18.46 -9.70
C PRO A 80 -6.44 -17.21 -9.02
N GLN A 81 -7.74 -17.21 -8.84
CA GLN A 81 -8.53 -16.06 -8.40
C GLN A 81 -8.05 -15.42 -7.09
N VAL A 82 -7.66 -16.25 -6.11
CA VAL A 82 -7.24 -15.80 -4.78
C VAL A 82 -5.93 -14.99 -4.86
N TYR A 83 -4.92 -15.51 -5.57
CA TYR A 83 -3.62 -14.84 -5.69
C TYR A 83 -3.70 -13.55 -6.50
N ASN A 84 -4.54 -13.50 -7.53
CA ASN A 84 -4.80 -12.23 -8.21
C ASN A 84 -5.51 -11.24 -7.28
N GLY A 85 -6.46 -11.72 -6.46
CA GLY A 85 -7.15 -10.91 -5.45
C GLY A 85 -6.18 -10.32 -4.42
N PHE A 86 -5.18 -11.08 -3.96
CA PHE A 86 -4.14 -10.60 -3.05
C PHE A 86 -3.36 -9.41 -3.64
N VAL A 87 -2.90 -9.55 -4.88
CA VAL A 87 -2.12 -8.47 -5.52
C VAL A 87 -3.02 -7.28 -5.87
N MET A 88 -4.28 -7.50 -6.25
CA MET A 88 -5.25 -6.40 -6.44
C MET A 88 -5.45 -5.62 -5.14
N ALA A 89 -5.60 -6.29 -4.00
CA ALA A 89 -5.71 -5.64 -2.70
C ALA A 89 -4.43 -4.89 -2.32
N ALA A 90 -3.24 -5.49 -2.56
CA ALA A 90 -1.96 -4.82 -2.35
C ALA A 90 -1.80 -3.54 -3.17
N ILE A 91 -2.27 -3.52 -4.43
CA ILE A 91 -2.22 -2.32 -5.28
C ILE A 91 -3.19 -1.24 -4.78
N THR A 92 -4.34 -1.63 -4.25
CA THR A 92 -5.36 -0.68 -3.77
C THR A 92 -4.96 -0.01 -2.48
N VAL A 93 -4.47 -0.79 -1.50
CA VAL A 93 -4.08 -0.30 -0.18
C VAL A 93 -2.67 0.28 -0.22
N GLY A 94 -1.70 -0.49 -0.74
CA GLY A 94 -0.30 -0.12 -0.78
C GLY A 94 0.35 0.01 0.60
N GLY A 95 1.63 0.33 0.62
CA GLY A 95 2.31 0.80 1.83
C GLY A 95 1.83 2.19 2.24
N THR A 96 1.38 2.99 1.29
CA THR A 96 0.76 4.30 1.55
C THR A 96 -0.50 4.17 2.39
N GLY A 97 -1.35 3.19 2.14
CA GLY A 97 -2.49 2.89 2.99
C GLY A 97 -2.08 2.39 4.36
N PHE A 98 -1.07 1.52 4.40
CA PHE A 98 -0.60 0.93 5.64
C PHE A 98 -0.01 1.98 6.61
N PHE A 99 0.76 2.94 6.11
CA PHE A 99 1.47 3.93 6.92
C PHE A 99 0.88 5.34 6.79
N ALA A 100 0.86 5.93 5.60
CA ALA A 100 0.48 7.32 5.43
C ALA A 100 -1.00 7.57 5.70
N TYR A 101 -1.90 6.70 5.23
CA TYR A 101 -3.34 6.82 5.54
C TYR A 101 -3.63 6.56 7.01
N THR A 102 -3.04 5.50 7.60
CA THR A 102 -3.24 5.20 9.02
C THR A 102 -2.74 6.35 9.89
N GLY A 103 -1.59 6.93 9.52
CA GLY A 103 -1.08 8.12 10.20
C GLY A 103 -1.98 9.34 10.02
N ALA A 104 -2.44 9.61 8.79
CA ALA A 104 -3.39 10.69 8.56
C ALA A 104 -4.66 10.54 9.41
N LEU A 105 -5.19 9.32 9.50
CA LEU A 105 -6.36 9.01 10.31
C LEU A 105 -6.13 9.28 11.82
N PHE A 106 -4.88 9.12 12.31
CA PHE A 106 -4.52 9.50 13.68
C PHE A 106 -4.71 11.01 13.93
N PHE A 107 -4.32 11.85 12.95
CA PHE A 107 -4.40 13.31 13.08
C PHE A 107 -5.79 13.86 12.80
N VAL A 108 -6.49 13.37 11.77
CA VAL A 108 -7.78 13.94 11.33
C VAL A 108 -9.00 13.19 11.85
N GLY A 109 -8.83 12.07 12.53
CA GLY A 109 -9.92 11.31 13.13
C GLY A 109 -10.96 10.84 12.11
N PHE A 110 -12.25 11.06 12.45
CA PHE A 110 -13.42 10.64 11.65
C PHE A 110 -13.31 11.01 10.16
N ASP A 111 -12.80 12.19 9.87
CA ASP A 111 -12.76 12.72 8.49
C ASP A 111 -11.87 11.90 7.56
N GLY A 112 -10.85 11.25 8.09
CA GLY A 112 -9.99 10.33 7.34
C GLY A 112 -10.69 9.03 6.91
N LEU A 113 -11.81 8.65 7.54
CA LEU A 113 -12.56 7.43 7.17
C LEU A 113 -13.08 7.48 5.73
N GLY A 114 -13.29 8.68 5.16
CA GLY A 114 -13.68 8.87 3.77
C GLY A 114 -12.76 8.16 2.77
N ILE A 115 -11.45 8.09 3.05
CA ILE A 115 -10.45 7.39 2.22
C ILE A 115 -10.71 5.88 2.23
N GLY A 116 -10.80 5.26 3.42
CA GLY A 116 -11.02 3.82 3.55
C GLY A 116 -12.34 3.36 2.95
N LEU A 117 -13.42 4.10 3.20
CA LEU A 117 -14.73 3.87 2.60
C LEU A 117 -14.68 4.03 1.07
N GLY A 118 -13.94 5.03 0.58
CA GLY A 118 -13.71 5.25 -0.84
C GLY A 118 -13.01 4.05 -1.51
N TRP A 119 -11.98 3.49 -0.90
CA TRP A 119 -11.31 2.28 -1.42
C TRP A 119 -12.26 1.09 -1.53
N VAL A 120 -13.08 0.83 -0.50
CA VAL A 120 -14.06 -0.27 -0.51
C VAL A 120 -15.08 -0.07 -1.62
N CYS A 121 -15.69 1.11 -1.69
CA CYS A 121 -16.67 1.46 -2.72
C CYS A 121 -16.03 1.39 -4.12
N GLY A 122 -14.82 1.95 -4.29
CA GLY A 122 -14.11 1.95 -5.56
C GLY A 122 -13.73 0.56 -6.05
N THR A 123 -13.28 -0.32 -5.14
CA THR A 123 -13.00 -1.73 -5.50
C THR A 123 -14.28 -2.44 -5.92
N LEU A 124 -15.41 -2.19 -5.26
CA LEU A 124 -16.72 -2.69 -5.66
C LEU A 124 -17.14 -2.16 -7.05
N LEU A 125 -17.00 -0.87 -7.28
CA LEU A 125 -17.29 -0.26 -8.59
C LEU A 125 -16.41 -0.85 -9.69
N ALA A 126 -15.10 -1.02 -9.45
CA ALA A 126 -14.19 -1.69 -10.39
C ALA A 126 -14.67 -3.10 -10.72
N ALA A 127 -15.02 -3.89 -9.69
CA ALA A 127 -15.46 -5.28 -9.82
C ALA A 127 -16.74 -5.42 -10.67
N VAL A 128 -17.68 -4.49 -10.52
CA VAL A 128 -18.98 -4.55 -11.19
C VAL A 128 -18.94 -3.88 -12.56
N LEU A 129 -18.36 -2.67 -12.64
CA LEU A 129 -18.47 -1.82 -13.83
C LEU A 129 -17.42 -2.12 -14.89
N PHE A 130 -16.18 -2.47 -14.52
CA PHE A 130 -15.07 -2.46 -15.48
C PHE A 130 -14.38 -3.82 -15.65
N VAL A 131 -14.01 -4.47 -14.56
CA VAL A 131 -13.18 -5.69 -14.56
C VAL A 131 -13.71 -6.80 -15.48
N PRO A 132 -15.01 -7.14 -15.49
CA PRO A 132 -15.53 -8.18 -16.38
C PRO A 132 -15.45 -7.82 -17.86
N TYR A 133 -15.63 -6.55 -18.19
CA TYR A 133 -15.60 -6.06 -19.57
C TYR A 133 -14.18 -6.01 -20.10
N LEU A 134 -13.24 -5.48 -19.33
CA LEU A 134 -11.82 -5.45 -19.67
C LEU A 134 -11.28 -6.88 -19.90
N ARG A 135 -11.71 -7.84 -19.07
CA ARG A 135 -11.34 -9.26 -19.25
C ARG A 135 -11.86 -9.84 -20.55
N ARG A 136 -13.07 -9.47 -20.99
CA ARG A 136 -13.63 -9.91 -22.28
C ARG A 136 -12.84 -9.39 -23.48
N VAL A 137 -12.43 -8.12 -23.44
CA VAL A 137 -11.58 -7.53 -24.49
C VAL A 137 -10.20 -8.14 -24.50
N GLY A 138 -9.64 -8.48 -23.34
CA GLY A 138 -8.36 -9.15 -23.22
C GLY A 138 -7.17 -8.30 -23.63
N ALA A 139 -7.25 -6.98 -23.54
CA ALA A 139 -6.15 -6.06 -23.77
C ALA A 139 -5.04 -6.25 -22.72
N TYR A 140 -3.80 -5.97 -23.07
CA TYR A 140 -2.66 -6.06 -22.13
C TYR A 140 -2.59 -4.85 -21.20
N THR A 141 -3.03 -3.70 -21.67
CA THR A 141 -2.98 -2.42 -20.96
C THR A 141 -4.33 -1.72 -21.02
N LEU A 142 -4.55 -0.78 -20.11
CA LEU A 142 -5.76 0.05 -20.13
C LEU A 142 -5.84 0.94 -21.39
N PRO A 143 -4.76 1.61 -21.84
CA PRO A 143 -4.76 2.35 -23.11
C PRO A 143 -5.10 1.47 -24.33
N ALA A 144 -4.63 0.21 -24.33
CA ALA A 144 -4.98 -0.71 -25.42
C ALA A 144 -6.48 -1.01 -25.49
N PHE A 145 -7.20 -1.01 -24.35
CA PHE A 145 -8.66 -1.11 -24.32
C PHE A 145 -9.32 0.09 -25.03
N PHE A 146 -8.88 1.31 -24.75
CA PHE A 146 -9.40 2.51 -25.42
C PHE A 146 -9.11 2.50 -26.93
N GLY A 147 -7.87 2.12 -27.31
CA GLY A 147 -7.53 1.98 -28.72
C GLY A 147 -8.40 0.95 -29.45
N PHE A 148 -8.71 -0.16 -28.81
CA PHE A 148 -9.62 -1.18 -29.34
C PHE A 148 -11.07 -0.68 -29.42
N ARG A 149 -11.57 -0.05 -28.35
CA ARG A 149 -12.96 0.42 -28.26
C ARG A 149 -13.28 1.50 -29.28
N PHE A 150 -12.39 2.45 -29.46
CA PHE A 150 -12.57 3.60 -30.37
C PHE A 150 -11.92 3.38 -31.75
N ARG A 151 -11.27 2.24 -31.97
CA ARG A 151 -10.54 1.93 -33.22
C ARG A 151 -9.56 3.04 -33.64
N SER A 152 -8.94 3.70 -32.68
CA SER A 152 -8.07 4.85 -32.89
C SER A 152 -6.73 4.68 -32.19
N PRO A 153 -5.60 4.71 -32.91
CA PRO A 153 -4.27 4.71 -32.31
C PRO A 153 -4.02 5.99 -31.50
N LEU A 154 -4.59 7.13 -31.93
CA LEU A 154 -4.46 8.40 -31.21
C LEU A 154 -5.09 8.29 -29.81
N THR A 155 -6.30 7.73 -29.69
CA THR A 155 -6.95 7.54 -28.39
C THR A 155 -6.13 6.65 -27.48
N ARG A 156 -5.47 5.61 -28.02
CA ARG A 156 -4.55 4.75 -27.29
C ARG A 156 -3.34 5.53 -26.77
N MET A 157 -2.72 6.37 -27.62
CA MET A 157 -1.57 7.20 -27.23
C MET A 157 -1.94 8.23 -26.16
N VAL A 158 -3.08 8.91 -26.32
CA VAL A 158 -3.58 9.90 -25.34
C VAL A 158 -3.84 9.20 -23.99
N ALA A 159 -4.51 8.05 -23.98
CA ALA A 159 -4.74 7.30 -22.76
C ALA A 159 -3.42 6.83 -22.11
N SER A 160 -2.42 6.45 -22.93
CA SER A 160 -1.08 6.10 -22.45
C SER A 160 -0.38 7.29 -21.79
N ALA A 161 -0.47 8.48 -22.37
CA ALA A 161 0.08 9.70 -21.80
C ALA A 161 -0.62 10.10 -20.48
N LEU A 162 -1.95 10.06 -20.46
CA LEU A 162 -2.74 10.44 -19.29
C LEU A 162 -2.51 9.53 -18.07
N GLN A 163 -2.24 8.24 -18.27
CA GLN A 163 -1.99 7.34 -17.13
C GLN A 163 -0.62 7.54 -16.47
N ILE A 164 0.33 8.24 -17.13
CA ILE A 164 1.68 8.44 -16.57
C ILE A 164 1.58 9.15 -15.22
N ALA A 165 0.86 10.28 -15.16
CA ALA A 165 0.81 11.09 -13.95
C ALA A 165 0.27 10.33 -12.73
N PRO A 166 -0.95 9.76 -12.72
CA PRO A 166 -1.47 9.08 -11.54
C PRO A 166 -0.65 7.84 -11.14
N THR A 167 -0.14 7.10 -12.15
CA THR A 167 0.62 5.89 -11.86
C THR A 167 2.04 6.20 -11.36
N PHE A 168 2.67 7.28 -11.86
CA PHE A 168 3.98 7.73 -11.40
C PHE A 168 3.92 8.30 -9.98
N LEU A 169 2.90 9.07 -9.64
CA LEU A 169 2.70 9.60 -8.29
C LEU A 169 2.51 8.46 -7.27
N LEU A 170 1.72 7.44 -7.60
CA LEU A 170 1.60 6.25 -6.73
C LEU A 170 2.91 5.48 -6.62
N LEU A 171 3.64 5.30 -7.73
CA LEU A 171 4.96 4.68 -7.69
C LEU A 171 5.91 5.45 -6.76
N ALA A 172 5.91 6.78 -6.83
CA ALA A 172 6.74 7.64 -5.98
C ALA A 172 6.35 7.52 -4.50
N ALA A 173 5.06 7.57 -4.22
CA ALA A 173 4.53 7.43 -2.86
C ALA A 173 4.90 6.07 -2.24
N GLU A 174 4.69 4.98 -2.97
CA GLU A 174 5.00 3.62 -2.51
C GLU A 174 6.51 3.40 -2.35
N ALA A 175 7.33 3.89 -3.29
CA ALA A 175 8.78 3.80 -3.22
C ALA A 175 9.34 4.64 -2.05
N LYS A 176 8.75 5.81 -1.75
CA LYS A 176 9.10 6.64 -0.59
C LYS A 176 8.83 5.88 0.72
N ILE A 177 7.65 5.27 0.85
CA ILE A 177 7.30 4.45 2.03
C ILE A 177 8.27 3.27 2.18
N ALA A 178 8.53 2.53 1.11
CA ALA A 178 9.49 1.42 1.16
C ALA A 178 10.90 1.88 1.56
N THR A 179 11.36 3.01 1.02
CA THR A 179 12.66 3.61 1.36
C THR A 179 12.70 4.07 2.82
N MET A 180 11.61 4.69 3.31
CA MET A 180 11.49 5.11 4.71
C MET A 180 11.66 3.93 5.66
N VAL A 181 10.94 2.84 5.43
CA VAL A 181 11.05 1.64 6.29
C VAL A 181 12.47 1.07 6.28
N ILE A 182 13.09 0.96 5.10
CA ILE A 182 14.49 0.47 5.02
C ILE A 182 15.43 1.41 5.75
N SER A 183 15.29 2.72 5.60
CA SER A 183 16.16 3.72 6.24
C SER A 183 16.04 3.71 7.77
N ILE A 184 14.85 3.46 8.32
CA ILE A 184 14.61 3.40 9.77
C ILE A 184 15.24 2.14 10.38
N PHE A 185 15.05 0.97 9.73
CA PHE A 185 15.40 -0.32 10.32
C PHE A 185 16.77 -0.90 9.87
N LEU A 186 17.34 -0.36 8.79
CA LEU A 186 18.70 -0.69 8.37
C LEU A 186 19.59 0.54 8.60
N PRO A 187 20.72 0.40 9.31
CA PRO A 187 21.66 1.50 9.53
C PRO A 187 22.46 1.80 8.24
N ALA A 188 21.76 2.29 7.22
CA ALA A 188 22.30 2.56 5.90
C ALA A 188 22.00 4.02 5.49
N ALA A 189 22.88 4.60 4.71
CA ALA A 189 22.63 5.93 4.14
C ALA A 189 21.36 5.89 3.24
N TYR A 190 20.61 6.98 3.19
CA TYR A 190 19.34 7.08 2.44
C TYR A 190 19.45 6.58 1.00
N TRP A 191 20.57 6.89 0.30
CA TRP A 191 20.79 6.43 -1.07
C TRP A 191 20.87 4.90 -1.19
N VAL A 192 21.36 4.19 -0.16
CA VAL A 192 21.40 2.71 -0.14
C VAL A 192 19.98 2.16 -0.04
N ALA A 193 19.13 2.75 0.79
CA ALA A 193 17.73 2.36 0.91
C ALA A 193 16.98 2.56 -0.42
N VAL A 194 17.16 3.71 -1.07
CA VAL A 194 16.61 3.96 -2.42
C VAL A 194 17.10 2.91 -3.41
N LEU A 195 18.40 2.62 -3.43
CA LEU A 195 18.98 1.64 -4.33
C LEU A 195 18.38 0.24 -4.13
N ILE A 196 18.24 -0.21 -2.88
CA ILE A 196 17.62 -1.49 -2.54
C ILE A 196 16.19 -1.57 -3.09
N VAL A 197 15.37 -0.54 -2.84
CA VAL A 197 13.98 -0.48 -3.33
C VAL A 197 13.93 -0.53 -4.85
N ILE A 198 14.69 0.33 -5.51
CA ILE A 198 14.66 0.47 -6.97
C ILE A 198 15.18 -0.80 -7.67
N VAL A 199 16.29 -1.39 -7.19
CA VAL A 199 16.82 -2.64 -7.73
C VAL A 199 15.83 -3.79 -7.53
N PHE A 200 15.17 -3.86 -6.36
CA PHE A 200 14.16 -4.87 -6.09
C PHE A 200 12.95 -4.72 -7.03
N VAL A 201 12.39 -3.52 -7.13
CA VAL A 201 11.18 -3.25 -7.91
C VAL A 201 11.44 -3.40 -9.41
N ALA A 202 12.55 -2.85 -9.92
CA ALA A 202 12.96 -3.00 -11.32
C ALA A 202 13.32 -4.47 -11.63
N GLY A 203 14.06 -5.13 -10.75
CA GLY A 203 14.44 -6.52 -10.90
C GLY A 203 13.24 -7.45 -11.04
N THR A 204 12.24 -7.33 -10.16
CA THR A 204 11.01 -8.12 -10.25
C THR A 204 10.25 -7.86 -11.55
N GLY A 205 10.16 -6.59 -11.99
CA GLY A 205 9.50 -6.21 -13.24
C GLY A 205 10.22 -6.72 -14.48
N ILE A 206 11.56 -6.64 -14.53
CA ILE A 206 12.38 -7.07 -15.67
C ILE A 206 12.45 -8.60 -15.77
N LEU A 207 12.63 -9.31 -14.65
CA LEU A 207 12.83 -10.76 -14.66
C LEU A 207 11.60 -11.53 -15.18
N GLY A 208 10.41 -11.13 -14.81
CA GLY A 208 9.22 -11.90 -15.20
C GLY A 208 7.96 -11.08 -15.42
N GLY A 209 8.03 -9.75 -15.37
CA GLY A 209 6.88 -8.87 -15.58
C GLY A 209 5.69 -9.24 -14.71
N MET A 210 4.49 -9.26 -15.27
CA MET A 210 3.25 -9.60 -14.56
C MET A 210 3.31 -10.95 -13.84
N ARG A 211 4.07 -11.93 -14.39
CA ARG A 211 4.20 -13.25 -13.77
C ARG A 211 4.98 -13.18 -12.46
N ALA A 212 6.17 -12.55 -12.47
CA ALA A 212 6.99 -12.39 -11.26
C ALA A 212 6.25 -11.53 -10.22
N LEU A 213 5.64 -10.41 -10.65
CA LEU A 213 4.85 -9.55 -9.79
C LEU A 213 3.64 -10.25 -9.16
N THR A 214 3.03 -11.21 -9.87
CA THR A 214 1.92 -11.99 -9.31
C THR A 214 2.40 -12.91 -8.20
N TRP A 215 3.45 -13.69 -8.44
CA TRP A 215 3.87 -14.69 -7.46
C TRP A 215 4.63 -14.06 -6.29
N SER A 216 5.54 -13.12 -6.54
CA SER A 216 6.21 -12.38 -5.47
C SER A 216 5.22 -11.48 -4.70
N GLY A 217 4.34 -10.75 -5.40
CA GLY A 217 3.33 -9.91 -4.78
C GLY A 217 2.31 -10.66 -3.92
N SER A 218 1.97 -11.91 -4.30
CA SER A 218 1.13 -12.77 -3.45
C SER A 218 1.84 -13.15 -2.15
N ALA A 219 3.13 -13.47 -2.20
CA ALA A 219 3.93 -13.74 -1.00
C ALA A 219 4.03 -12.48 -0.12
N GLN A 220 4.32 -11.32 -0.73
CA GLN A 220 4.38 -10.03 -0.05
C GLN A 220 3.06 -9.67 0.64
N PHE A 221 1.93 -9.90 -0.01
CA PHE A 221 0.62 -9.65 0.58
C PHE A 221 0.29 -10.59 1.74
N ILE A 222 0.60 -11.89 1.62
CA ILE A 222 0.38 -12.88 2.69
C ILE A 222 1.21 -12.53 3.92
N THR A 223 2.51 -12.30 3.75
CA THR A 223 3.39 -11.93 4.86
C THR A 223 3.05 -10.55 5.42
N GLY A 224 2.66 -9.60 4.55
CA GLY A 224 2.17 -8.29 4.96
C GLY A 224 0.92 -8.37 5.82
N SER A 225 -0.06 -9.20 5.43
CA SER A 225 -1.27 -9.42 6.22
C SER A 225 -0.97 -10.07 7.57
N LEU A 226 -0.07 -11.07 7.62
CA LEU A 226 0.35 -11.71 8.87
C LEU A 226 1.11 -10.75 9.78
N GLY A 227 2.05 -9.99 9.22
CA GLY A 227 2.85 -9.05 9.99
C GLY A 227 2.07 -7.81 10.45
N LEU A 228 0.90 -7.53 9.90
CA LEU A 228 -0.07 -6.58 10.44
C LEU A 228 -0.95 -7.24 11.51
N ALA A 229 -1.53 -8.40 11.19
CA ALA A 229 -2.52 -9.04 12.04
C ALA A 229 -1.92 -9.52 13.39
N ILE A 230 -0.71 -10.08 13.39
CA ILE A 230 -0.09 -10.62 14.61
C ILE A 230 0.15 -9.52 15.66
N PRO A 231 0.92 -8.44 15.38
CA PRO A 231 1.15 -7.39 16.37
C PRO A 231 -0.14 -6.73 16.83
N LEU A 232 -1.04 -6.43 15.89
CA LEU A 232 -2.30 -5.77 16.21
C LEU A 232 -3.21 -6.61 17.10
N THR A 233 -3.25 -7.94 16.85
CA THR A 233 -4.00 -8.87 17.72
C THR A 233 -3.39 -8.92 19.13
N VAL A 234 -2.06 -8.93 19.24
CA VAL A 234 -1.39 -8.89 20.54
C VAL A 234 -1.71 -7.60 21.28
N VAL A 235 -1.62 -6.44 20.61
CA VAL A 235 -2.02 -5.15 21.21
C VAL A 235 -3.49 -5.18 21.66
N ALA A 236 -4.39 -5.70 20.81
CA ALA A 236 -5.80 -5.82 21.16
C ALA A 236 -6.02 -6.67 22.42
N VAL A 237 -5.32 -7.80 22.55
CA VAL A 237 -5.39 -8.66 23.75
C VAL A 237 -4.85 -7.93 24.98
N VAL A 238 -3.75 -7.19 24.88
CA VAL A 238 -3.19 -6.41 25.99
C VAL A 238 -4.17 -5.34 26.47
N LEU A 239 -4.82 -4.64 25.55
CA LEU A 239 -5.72 -3.52 25.91
C LEU A 239 -7.13 -3.97 26.33
N THR A 240 -7.62 -5.10 25.80
CA THR A 240 -9.04 -5.46 25.92
C THR A 240 -9.30 -6.92 26.33
N ASN A 241 -8.25 -7.74 26.44
CA ASN A 241 -8.31 -9.20 26.64
C ASN A 241 -9.04 -9.97 25.52
N LEU A 242 -9.25 -9.36 24.35
CA LEU A 242 -9.94 -9.98 23.21
C LEU A 242 -9.09 -9.90 21.92
N PRO A 243 -9.01 -10.99 21.11
CA PRO A 243 -8.12 -11.05 19.94
C PRO A 243 -8.78 -10.58 18.62
N ALA A 244 -9.70 -9.64 18.64
CA ALA A 244 -10.48 -9.22 17.47
C ALA A 244 -10.46 -7.68 17.29
N PRO A 245 -9.31 -7.09 16.92
CA PRO A 245 -9.12 -5.64 16.92
C PRO A 245 -10.20 -4.87 16.13
N GLN A 246 -10.64 -5.39 14.98
CA GLN A 246 -11.62 -4.76 14.10
C GLN A 246 -13.02 -4.59 14.74
N PHE A 247 -13.35 -5.40 15.73
CA PHE A 247 -14.68 -5.40 16.36
C PHE A 247 -14.68 -4.80 17.77
N ILE A 248 -13.52 -4.74 18.41
CA ILE A 248 -13.43 -4.39 19.83
C ILE A 248 -12.98 -2.95 20.08
N TYR A 249 -12.30 -2.30 19.13
CA TYR A 249 -11.81 -0.93 19.32
C TYR A 249 -12.96 0.06 19.64
N GLY A 250 -14.19 -0.25 19.19
CA GLY A 250 -15.38 0.54 19.51
C GLY A 250 -15.64 0.68 21.02
N GLY A 251 -15.29 -0.34 21.81
CA GLY A 251 -15.40 -0.30 23.26
C GLY A 251 -14.43 0.68 23.94
N LEU A 252 -13.35 1.07 23.27
CA LEU A 252 -12.37 2.04 23.77
C LEU A 252 -12.68 3.50 23.39
N LEU A 253 -13.67 3.74 22.54
CA LEU A 253 -13.96 5.11 22.04
C LEU A 253 -14.39 6.05 23.17
N GLY A 254 -15.12 5.58 24.16
CA GLY A 254 -15.52 6.39 25.32
C GLY A 254 -14.31 6.78 26.20
N SER A 255 -13.41 5.85 26.47
CA SER A 255 -12.17 6.14 27.21
C SER A 255 -11.25 7.06 26.43
N LEU A 256 -11.15 6.88 25.11
CA LEU A 256 -10.39 7.76 24.24
C LEU A 256 -10.94 9.19 24.26
N GLN A 257 -12.26 9.38 24.12
CA GLN A 257 -12.88 10.69 24.15
C GLN A 257 -12.60 11.43 25.46
N ASN A 258 -12.67 10.71 26.59
CA ASN A 258 -12.35 11.27 27.89
C ASN A 258 -10.87 11.67 28.01
N ALA A 259 -9.96 10.84 27.48
CA ALA A 259 -8.53 11.10 27.49
C ALA A 259 -8.16 12.30 26.59
N GLU A 260 -8.74 12.38 25.39
CA GLU A 260 -8.58 13.53 24.48
C GLU A 260 -9.10 14.82 25.11
N ALA A 261 -10.25 14.77 25.78
CA ALA A 261 -10.81 15.93 26.48
C ALA A 261 -9.94 16.38 27.69
N ALA A 262 -9.44 15.42 28.48
CA ALA A 262 -8.53 15.69 29.58
C ALA A 262 -7.20 16.31 29.12
N ALA A 263 -6.71 15.87 27.96
CA ALA A 263 -5.52 16.43 27.31
C ALA A 263 -5.76 17.79 26.64
N GLY A 264 -7.00 18.31 26.64
CA GLY A 264 -7.32 19.58 26.01
C GLY A 264 -7.34 19.55 24.48
N VAL A 265 -7.52 18.37 23.88
CA VAL A 265 -7.63 18.24 22.42
C VAL A 265 -8.89 18.96 21.95
N ALA A 266 -8.69 20.07 21.24
CA ALA A 266 -9.78 20.83 20.62
C ALA A 266 -9.80 20.57 19.11
N ALA A 267 -10.97 20.80 18.48
CA ALA A 267 -11.05 20.74 17.03
C ALA A 267 -10.06 21.72 16.39
N ALA A 268 -9.11 21.19 15.64
CA ALA A 268 -8.36 22.01 14.71
C ALA A 268 -9.32 22.58 13.65
N GLY A 269 -9.13 23.81 13.25
CA GLY A 269 -9.91 24.40 12.16
C GLY A 269 -9.75 23.58 10.85
N PRO A 270 -10.58 23.84 9.83
CA PRO A 270 -10.57 23.08 8.59
C PRO A 270 -9.15 23.03 7.99
N SER A 271 -8.61 21.83 7.86
CA SER A 271 -7.31 21.55 7.29
C SER A 271 -7.47 20.68 6.03
N ASN A 272 -6.45 20.67 5.20
CA ASN A 272 -6.43 19.78 4.05
C ASN A 272 -5.75 18.46 4.46
N VAL A 273 -6.48 17.37 4.43
CA VAL A 273 -5.93 16.03 4.76
C VAL A 273 -4.66 15.71 3.97
N ALA A 274 -4.63 16.10 2.68
CA ALA A 274 -3.47 15.90 1.82
C ALA A 274 -2.28 16.83 2.13
N GLY A 275 -2.52 17.89 2.89
CA GLY A 275 -1.49 18.88 3.25
C GLY A 275 -0.83 18.65 4.60
N LEU A 276 -1.14 17.52 5.30
CA LEU A 276 -0.48 17.18 6.56
C LEU A 276 0.99 16.84 6.30
N PRO A 277 1.96 17.55 6.89
CA PRO A 277 3.37 17.19 6.75
C PRO A 277 3.69 15.81 7.34
N GLY A 278 4.86 15.27 7.02
CA GLY A 278 5.29 13.95 7.48
C GLY A 278 5.59 13.87 8.98
N HIS A 279 5.88 15.01 9.63
CA HIS A 279 6.09 15.14 11.07
C HIS A 279 5.21 16.27 11.59
N GLU A 280 4.30 15.95 12.50
CA GLU A 280 3.36 16.90 13.06
C GLU A 280 3.49 16.99 14.58
N PRO A 281 3.38 18.20 15.16
CA PRO A 281 3.08 18.32 16.58
C PRO A 281 1.73 17.66 16.88
N VAL A 282 1.63 16.97 18.01
CA VAL A 282 0.36 16.33 18.42
C VAL A 282 -0.75 17.36 18.62
N ALA A 283 -0.42 18.62 18.86
CA ALA A 283 -1.36 19.74 18.90
C ALA A 283 -2.24 19.90 17.63
N ALA A 284 -1.81 19.33 16.49
CA ALA A 284 -2.59 19.30 15.26
C ALA A 284 -3.64 18.16 15.21
N VAL A 285 -3.70 17.29 16.23
CA VAL A 285 -4.65 16.16 16.27
C VAL A 285 -6.07 16.66 16.55
N THR A 286 -7.02 16.14 15.79
CA THR A 286 -8.45 16.34 16.02
C THR A 286 -9.02 15.20 16.89
N PRO A 287 -10.00 15.46 17.77
CA PRO A 287 -10.69 14.40 18.48
C PRO A 287 -11.23 13.35 17.52
N PHE A 288 -10.98 12.07 17.83
CA PHE A 288 -11.22 10.98 16.87
C PHE A 288 -12.69 10.88 16.43
N LEU A 289 -13.62 11.12 17.35
CA LEU A 289 -15.07 11.02 17.11
C LEU A 289 -15.70 12.30 16.54
N GLN A 290 -14.93 13.37 16.40
CA GLN A 290 -15.47 14.62 15.88
C GLN A 290 -15.62 14.53 14.37
N ALA A 291 -16.84 14.39 13.89
CA ALA A 291 -17.16 14.44 12.47
C ALA A 291 -17.04 15.87 11.93
N PHE A 292 -16.47 16.00 10.75
CA PHE A 292 -16.30 17.28 10.03
C PHE A 292 -15.52 18.33 10.83
N GLY A 293 -14.57 17.85 11.63
CA GLY A 293 -13.72 18.72 12.45
C GLY A 293 -12.54 19.32 11.68
N THR A 294 -11.99 18.59 10.71
CA THR A 294 -10.86 19.03 9.89
C THR A 294 -11.29 19.45 8.49
N ILE A 295 -12.27 18.80 7.90
CA ILE A 295 -12.82 19.12 6.58
C ILE A 295 -14.34 19.30 6.69
N SER A 296 -14.91 20.11 5.77
CA SER A 296 -16.36 20.26 5.70
C SER A 296 -17.05 18.97 5.24
N GLU A 297 -18.37 18.86 5.46
CA GLU A 297 -19.16 17.74 4.93
C GLU A 297 -18.97 17.55 3.42
N ALA A 298 -19.00 18.63 2.64
CA ALA A 298 -18.75 18.58 1.21
C ALA A 298 -17.33 18.09 0.89
N GLY A 299 -16.32 18.48 1.69
CA GLY A 299 -14.96 18.01 1.59
C GLY A 299 -14.83 16.51 1.87
N PHE A 300 -15.55 16.00 2.88
CA PHE A 300 -15.61 14.56 3.20
C PHE A 300 -16.18 13.74 2.02
N PHE A 301 -17.29 14.17 1.45
CA PHE A 301 -17.87 13.50 0.29
C PHE A 301 -16.99 13.63 -0.95
N ALA A 302 -16.35 14.79 -1.16
CA ALA A 302 -15.39 14.95 -2.25
C ALA A 302 -14.21 13.98 -2.11
N LEU A 303 -13.66 13.84 -0.91
CA LEU A 303 -12.60 12.88 -0.59
C LEU A 303 -13.06 11.44 -0.81
N PHE A 304 -14.23 11.07 -0.30
CA PHE A 304 -14.83 9.75 -0.51
C PHE A 304 -14.99 9.42 -2.00
N PHE A 305 -15.60 10.31 -2.79
CA PHE A 305 -15.80 10.07 -4.22
C PHE A 305 -14.49 10.10 -5.00
N CYS A 306 -13.53 10.93 -4.62
CA CYS A 306 -12.18 10.93 -5.18
C CYS A 306 -11.56 9.53 -5.09
N PHE A 307 -11.58 8.94 -3.90
CA PHE A 307 -11.03 7.59 -3.69
C PHE A 307 -11.90 6.49 -4.32
N ALA A 308 -13.22 6.61 -4.27
CA ALA A 308 -14.11 5.62 -4.87
C ALA A 308 -13.95 5.56 -6.41
N LEU A 309 -14.01 6.70 -7.07
CA LEU A 309 -13.91 6.76 -8.54
C LEU A 309 -12.47 6.53 -9.00
N GLY A 310 -11.49 7.05 -8.25
CA GLY A 310 -10.07 6.86 -8.54
C GLY A 310 -9.64 5.40 -8.43
N THR A 311 -10.05 4.70 -7.38
CA THR A 311 -9.79 3.26 -7.22
C THR A 311 -10.46 2.46 -8.34
N ALA A 312 -11.73 2.77 -8.66
CA ALA A 312 -12.46 2.08 -9.72
C ALA A 312 -11.78 2.19 -11.09
N ALA A 313 -11.09 3.29 -11.34
CA ALA A 313 -10.45 3.60 -12.61
C ALA A 313 -8.91 3.52 -12.59
N LEU A 314 -8.32 2.99 -11.50
CA LEU A 314 -6.87 2.94 -11.33
C LEU A 314 -6.20 2.04 -12.38
N PRO A 315 -5.28 2.58 -13.23
CA PRO A 315 -4.72 1.84 -14.35
C PRO A 315 -3.98 0.55 -13.93
N SER A 316 -3.21 0.58 -12.86
CA SER A 316 -2.46 -0.57 -12.35
C SER A 316 -3.36 -1.69 -11.79
N LEU A 317 -4.49 -1.34 -11.16
CA LEU A 317 -5.50 -2.29 -10.71
C LEU A 317 -6.20 -2.93 -11.92
N LEU A 318 -6.62 -2.12 -12.89
CA LEU A 318 -7.35 -2.56 -14.08
C LEU A 318 -6.48 -3.38 -15.04
N ALA A 319 -5.16 -3.14 -15.10
CA ALA A 319 -4.21 -3.96 -15.86
C ALA A 319 -4.24 -5.44 -15.43
N ARG A 320 -4.61 -5.73 -14.19
CA ARG A 320 -4.76 -7.10 -13.68
C ARG A 320 -6.02 -7.82 -14.15
N SER A 321 -6.92 -7.15 -14.86
CA SER A 321 -8.12 -7.79 -15.42
C SER A 321 -7.80 -8.89 -16.44
N GLY A 322 -6.60 -8.84 -17.07
CA GLY A 322 -6.18 -9.77 -18.11
C GLY A 322 -5.52 -11.07 -17.63
N VAL A 323 -5.24 -11.24 -16.32
CA VAL A 323 -4.33 -12.31 -15.83
C VAL A 323 -5.01 -13.63 -15.48
N THR A 324 -6.33 -13.66 -15.30
CA THR A 324 -7.09 -14.89 -14.96
C THR A 324 -7.56 -15.64 -16.19
N ALA A 325 -7.95 -16.92 -16.03
CA ALA A 325 -8.36 -17.77 -17.14
C ALA A 325 -9.73 -17.36 -17.73
N SER A 326 -10.67 -16.95 -16.89
CA SER A 326 -12.04 -16.63 -17.29
C SER A 326 -12.57 -15.34 -16.68
N VAL A 327 -13.68 -14.83 -17.22
CA VAL A 327 -14.42 -13.70 -16.64
C VAL A 327 -14.95 -14.04 -15.25
N ALA A 328 -15.36 -15.29 -15.03
CA ALA A 328 -15.84 -15.73 -13.72
C ALA A 328 -14.71 -15.72 -12.68
N ASP A 329 -13.51 -16.21 -13.05
CA ASP A 329 -12.36 -16.16 -12.16
C ASP A 329 -11.92 -14.73 -11.85
N GLN A 330 -12.03 -13.83 -12.84
CA GLN A 330 -11.71 -12.42 -12.64
C GLN A 330 -12.69 -11.73 -11.69
N ARG A 331 -14.00 -12.03 -11.78
CA ARG A 331 -15.00 -11.54 -10.82
C ARG A 331 -14.71 -12.03 -9.40
N ARG A 332 -14.34 -13.31 -9.26
CA ARG A 332 -13.94 -13.87 -7.95
C ARG A 332 -12.65 -13.25 -7.41
N SER A 333 -11.68 -12.94 -8.29
CA SER A 333 -10.48 -12.18 -7.88
C SER A 333 -10.83 -10.80 -7.33
N ALA A 334 -11.73 -10.08 -8.00
CA ALA A 334 -12.20 -8.78 -7.55
C ALA A 334 -12.99 -8.87 -6.24
N ALA A 335 -13.77 -9.94 -6.03
CA ALA A 335 -14.45 -10.19 -4.76
C ALA A 335 -13.47 -10.47 -3.61
N TRP A 336 -12.40 -11.25 -3.86
CA TRP A 336 -11.32 -11.44 -2.88
C TRP A 336 -10.64 -10.11 -2.56
N SER A 337 -10.31 -9.32 -3.58
CA SER A 337 -9.72 -7.99 -3.36
C SER A 337 -10.63 -7.10 -2.52
N LEU A 338 -11.93 -7.06 -2.82
CA LEU A 338 -12.91 -6.27 -2.05
C LEU A 338 -12.97 -6.69 -0.58
N LEU A 339 -13.02 -8.00 -0.30
CA LEU A 339 -13.02 -8.52 1.07
C LEU A 339 -11.77 -8.06 1.83
N LEU A 340 -10.60 -8.15 1.21
CA LEU A 340 -9.32 -7.82 1.83
C LEU A 340 -9.14 -6.31 2.04
N VAL A 341 -9.58 -5.51 1.07
CA VAL A 341 -9.59 -4.04 1.20
C VAL A 341 -10.57 -3.60 2.28
N ALA A 342 -11.75 -4.21 2.36
CA ALA A 342 -12.72 -3.94 3.43
C ALA A 342 -12.17 -4.31 4.82
N LEU A 343 -11.50 -5.47 4.93
CA LEU A 343 -10.84 -5.87 6.17
C LEU A 343 -9.78 -4.86 6.60
N PHE A 344 -8.96 -4.38 5.65
CA PHE A 344 -7.97 -3.34 5.94
C PHE A 344 -8.64 -2.02 6.35
N ALA A 345 -9.69 -1.58 5.65
CA ALA A 345 -10.43 -0.37 5.98
C ALA A 345 -11.04 -0.40 7.40
N MET A 346 -11.39 -1.59 7.90
CA MET A 346 -11.80 -1.79 9.30
C MET A 346 -10.61 -1.87 10.27
N THR A 347 -9.44 -2.28 9.79
CA THR A 347 -8.24 -2.47 10.62
C THR A 347 -7.54 -1.14 10.91
N ALA A 348 -7.49 -0.22 9.95
CA ALA A 348 -6.81 1.07 10.13
C ALA A 348 -7.38 1.92 11.29
N PRO A 349 -8.71 2.07 11.47
CA PRO A 349 -9.27 2.73 12.65
C PRO A 349 -8.89 2.06 13.97
N ALA A 350 -8.82 0.71 14.01
CA ALA A 350 -8.40 0.00 15.21
C ALA A 350 -6.95 0.33 15.60
N ILE A 351 -6.02 0.37 14.64
CA ILE A 351 -4.63 0.79 14.87
C ILE A 351 -4.60 2.18 15.49
N VAL A 352 -5.37 3.10 14.92
CA VAL A 352 -5.39 4.51 15.35
C VAL A 352 -5.98 4.67 16.75
N VAL A 353 -7.10 4.03 17.03
CA VAL A 353 -7.74 4.10 18.36
C VAL A 353 -6.80 3.53 19.42
N PHE A 354 -6.16 2.38 19.16
CA PHE A 354 -5.20 1.80 20.08
C PHE A 354 -3.98 2.72 20.28
N ALA A 355 -3.42 3.29 19.20
CA ALA A 355 -2.31 4.21 19.31
C ALA A 355 -2.68 5.48 20.11
N LYS A 356 -3.85 6.07 19.85
CA LYS A 356 -4.33 7.24 20.58
C LYS A 356 -4.56 6.93 22.06
N VAL A 357 -5.20 5.81 22.38
CA VAL A 357 -5.44 5.40 23.78
C VAL A 357 -4.11 5.29 24.54
N LEU A 358 -3.09 4.68 23.93
CA LEU A 358 -1.77 4.55 24.55
C LEU A 358 -1.03 5.88 24.65
N VAL A 359 -1.07 6.72 23.62
CA VAL A 359 -0.42 8.04 23.64
C VAL A 359 -1.05 8.96 24.70
N PHE A 360 -2.36 9.04 24.74
CA PHE A 360 -3.07 9.92 25.69
C PHE A 360 -3.11 9.34 27.11
N GLY A 361 -3.07 8.01 27.26
CA GLY A 361 -3.08 7.35 28.58
C GLY A 361 -1.71 7.28 29.24
N ASP A 362 -0.66 6.99 28.45
CA ASP A 362 0.65 6.59 29.00
C ASP A 362 1.74 7.65 28.82
N ILE A 363 1.51 8.74 28.07
CA ILE A 363 2.54 9.76 27.80
C ILE A 363 2.07 11.16 28.18
N VAL A 364 0.82 11.52 27.83
CA VAL A 364 0.30 12.88 28.08
C VAL A 364 0.00 13.06 29.57
N LEU A 365 0.36 14.24 30.10
CA LEU A 365 0.21 14.63 31.52
C LEU A 365 1.10 13.84 32.50
N ILE A 366 2.11 13.11 32.00
CA ILE A 366 3.08 12.43 32.85
C ILE A 366 4.28 13.34 33.12
N PRO A 367 4.81 13.39 34.37
CA PRO A 367 6.06 14.10 34.67
C PRO A 367 7.21 13.58 33.81
N THR A 368 8.10 14.47 33.38
CA THR A 368 9.26 14.11 32.53
C THR A 368 10.15 13.01 33.13
N GLN A 369 10.20 12.92 34.46
CA GLN A 369 10.94 11.89 35.19
C GLN A 369 10.23 10.51 35.22
N GLY A 370 8.93 10.46 34.87
CA GLY A 370 8.11 9.26 34.83
C GLY A 370 7.91 8.66 33.45
N LEU A 371 8.57 9.17 32.43
CA LEU A 371 8.40 8.71 31.05
C LEU A 371 8.83 7.24 30.90
N PRO A 372 8.04 6.43 30.16
CA PRO A 372 8.35 5.03 29.93
C PRO A 372 9.69 4.82 29.23
N ALA A 373 10.46 3.82 29.64
CA ALA A 373 11.78 3.53 29.07
C ALA A 373 11.75 3.22 27.56
N TRP A 374 10.65 2.63 27.07
CA TRP A 374 10.46 2.30 25.64
C TRP A 374 10.34 3.55 24.74
N LEU A 375 10.04 4.72 25.31
CA LEU A 375 9.95 5.96 24.54
C LEU A 375 11.30 6.35 23.93
N GLY A 376 12.42 6.01 24.59
CA GLY A 376 13.76 6.18 24.03
C GLY A 376 13.94 5.49 22.68
N GLY A 377 13.48 4.24 22.56
CA GLY A 377 13.54 3.49 21.31
C GLY A 377 12.72 4.13 20.17
N LEU A 378 11.53 4.67 20.47
CA LEU A 378 10.73 5.40 19.46
C LEU A 378 11.38 6.71 19.03
N SER A 379 12.06 7.39 19.97
CA SER A 379 12.80 8.62 19.67
C SER A 379 14.03 8.36 18.80
N GLU A 380 14.76 7.28 19.04
CA GLU A 380 15.88 6.84 18.19
C GLU A 380 15.44 6.50 16.76
N LEU A 381 14.27 5.86 16.62
CA LEU A 381 13.65 5.55 15.33
C LEU A 381 12.97 6.77 14.69
N GLN A 382 12.97 7.93 15.36
CA GLN A 382 12.29 9.17 14.94
C GLN A 382 10.77 8.98 14.69
N LEU A 383 10.14 8.04 15.38
CA LEU A 383 8.72 7.75 15.24
C LEU A 383 7.85 8.58 16.17
N LEU A 384 8.31 8.75 17.42
CA LEU A 384 7.67 9.61 18.44
C LEU A 384 8.72 10.20 19.34
N ARG A 385 8.65 11.51 19.58
CA ARG A 385 9.51 12.22 20.50
C ARG A 385 8.68 13.05 21.46
N ALA A 386 8.97 12.93 22.76
CA ALA A 386 8.42 13.78 23.81
C ALA A 386 9.55 14.66 24.34
N THR A 387 9.34 15.97 24.34
CA THR A 387 10.32 16.95 24.82
C THR A 387 9.54 18.06 25.51
N ASP A 388 9.77 18.24 26.79
CA ASP A 388 9.18 19.35 27.56
C ASP A 388 9.68 20.69 26.97
N LEU A 389 8.82 21.33 26.18
CA LEU A 389 9.13 22.58 25.46
C LEU A 389 8.83 23.81 26.32
N ASN A 390 7.90 23.71 27.26
CA ASN A 390 7.46 24.81 28.12
C ASN A 390 8.20 24.84 29.46
N GLY A 391 8.94 23.79 29.83
CA GLY A 391 9.75 23.70 31.03
C GLY A 391 8.94 23.54 32.32
N ASP A 392 7.68 23.04 32.24
CA ASP A 392 6.81 22.85 33.39
C ASP A 392 7.03 21.52 34.13
N GLY A 393 7.91 20.66 33.60
CA GLY A 393 8.28 19.37 34.18
C GLY A 393 7.28 18.26 33.88
N SER A 394 6.26 18.52 33.07
CA SER A 394 5.28 17.53 32.59
C SER A 394 5.24 17.49 31.06
N ILE A 395 4.85 16.35 30.49
CA ILE A 395 4.66 16.25 29.04
C ILE A 395 3.22 16.62 28.73
N SER A 396 3.07 17.82 28.19
CA SER A 396 1.78 18.26 27.65
C SER A 396 1.57 17.72 26.22
N PHE A 397 0.39 17.91 25.73
CA PHE A 397 0.01 17.54 24.37
C PHE A 397 0.87 18.23 23.28
N SER A 398 1.27 19.49 23.52
CA SER A 398 2.12 20.26 22.59
C SER A 398 3.58 19.84 22.57
N ASP A 399 4.01 19.05 23.55
CA ASP A 399 5.41 18.62 23.72
C ASP A 399 5.72 17.32 22.95
N LEU A 400 4.71 16.74 22.30
CA LEU A 400 4.82 15.54 21.51
C LEU A 400 4.97 15.85 20.02
N LEU A 401 5.95 15.22 19.39
CA LEU A 401 6.15 15.21 17.95
C LEU A 401 6.00 13.76 17.45
N ILE A 402 5.05 13.51 16.57
CA ILE A 402 4.78 12.19 16.00
C ILE A 402 5.05 12.23 14.49
N ALA A 403 5.83 11.26 14.00
CA ALA A 403 5.93 11.00 12.57
C ALA A 403 4.61 10.44 12.05
N ARG A 404 3.92 11.19 11.17
CA ARG A 404 2.63 10.77 10.62
C ARG A 404 2.71 9.35 10.05
N ASP A 405 3.66 9.08 9.17
CA ASP A 405 3.81 7.79 8.50
C ASP A 405 4.40 6.70 9.43
N GLY A 406 4.73 7.06 10.67
CA GLY A 406 5.29 6.18 11.70
C GLY A 406 4.28 5.63 12.72
N VAL A 407 3.04 6.13 12.75
CA VAL A 407 2.03 5.77 13.77
C VAL A 407 1.80 4.26 13.86
N ALA A 408 1.61 3.60 12.73
CA ALA A 408 1.42 2.15 12.72
C ALA A 408 2.67 1.40 13.22
N LEU A 409 3.88 1.88 12.87
CA LEU A 409 5.14 1.28 13.34
C LEU A 409 5.34 1.45 14.84
N ALA A 410 4.92 2.56 15.41
CA ALA A 410 5.07 2.85 16.83
C ALA A 410 4.15 1.98 17.71
N LEU A 411 3.01 1.50 17.18
CA LEU A 411 1.96 0.86 17.96
C LEU A 411 2.41 -0.31 18.85
N PRO A 412 3.23 -1.30 18.39
CA PRO A 412 3.66 -2.38 19.28
C PRO A 412 4.54 -1.88 20.42
N THR A 413 5.43 -0.94 20.16
CA THR A 413 6.31 -0.34 21.18
C THR A 413 5.51 0.53 22.16
N LEU A 414 4.51 1.29 21.70
CA LEU A 414 3.57 2.02 22.55
C LEU A 414 2.85 1.10 23.55
N ALA A 415 2.53 -0.12 23.12
CA ALA A 415 1.94 -1.14 24.00
C ALA A 415 2.96 -1.90 24.85
N ALA A 416 4.20 -1.40 24.98
CA ALA A 416 5.31 -2.04 25.71
C ALA A 416 5.58 -3.49 25.27
N LEU A 417 5.34 -3.81 23.99
CA LEU A 417 5.56 -5.14 23.43
C LEU A 417 7.01 -5.32 22.95
N PRO A 418 7.48 -6.58 22.79
CA PRO A 418 8.81 -6.87 22.26
C PRO A 418 9.08 -6.20 20.91
N TYR A 419 10.31 -5.74 20.71
CA TYR A 419 10.75 -5.01 19.52
C TYR A 419 10.55 -5.78 18.21
N VAL A 420 10.65 -7.12 18.27
CA VAL A 420 10.38 -7.98 17.11
C VAL A 420 9.00 -7.71 16.49
N LEU A 421 7.98 -7.31 17.25
CA LEU A 421 6.65 -7.01 16.71
C LEU A 421 6.63 -5.70 15.94
N THR A 422 7.42 -4.71 16.35
CA THR A 422 7.64 -3.48 15.57
C THR A 422 8.38 -3.79 14.27
N ALA A 423 9.43 -4.60 14.32
CA ALA A 423 10.15 -5.04 13.12
C ALA A 423 9.28 -5.89 12.19
N LEU A 424 8.38 -6.72 12.75
CA LEU A 424 7.42 -7.52 11.99
C LEU A 424 6.41 -6.63 11.24
N MET A 425 5.91 -5.59 11.90
CA MET A 425 5.01 -4.62 11.28
C MET A 425 5.71 -3.80 10.19
N ALA A 426 6.98 -3.47 10.39
CA ALA A 426 7.80 -2.81 9.37
C ALA A 426 8.00 -3.70 8.13
N ALA A 427 8.35 -4.98 8.32
CA ALA A 427 8.48 -5.95 7.23
C ALA A 427 7.15 -6.16 6.47
N ALA A 428 6.02 -6.13 7.18
CA ALA A 428 4.69 -6.22 6.60
C ALA A 428 4.40 -5.08 5.63
N GLY A 429 4.54 -3.85 6.11
CA GLY A 429 4.27 -2.67 5.30
C GLY A 429 5.25 -2.52 4.13
N LEU A 430 6.53 -2.84 4.35
CA LEU A 430 7.54 -2.90 3.28
C LEU A 430 7.12 -3.88 2.18
N GLY A 431 6.67 -5.09 2.53
CA GLY A 431 6.22 -6.09 1.56
C GLY A 431 5.09 -5.57 0.69
N ILE A 432 4.06 -4.97 1.31
CA ILE A 432 2.89 -4.41 0.60
C ILE A 432 3.30 -3.22 -0.28
N ALA A 433 4.17 -2.32 0.20
CA ALA A 433 4.70 -1.19 -0.58
C ALA A 433 5.46 -1.66 -1.82
N LEU A 434 6.31 -2.69 -1.70
CA LEU A 434 7.05 -3.26 -2.82
C LEU A 434 6.14 -3.95 -3.85
N ALA A 435 5.05 -4.62 -3.41
CA ALA A 435 4.07 -5.23 -4.31
C ALA A 435 3.33 -4.17 -5.14
N ALA A 436 2.93 -3.07 -4.50
CA ALA A 436 2.27 -1.94 -5.14
C ALA A 436 3.24 -1.21 -6.09
N SER A 437 4.45 -0.85 -5.62
CA SER A 437 5.50 -0.20 -6.42
C SER A 437 5.81 -0.99 -7.70
N GLY A 438 6.01 -2.31 -7.57
CA GLY A 438 6.28 -3.19 -8.71
C GLY A 438 5.16 -3.19 -9.74
N SER A 439 3.91 -3.17 -9.28
CA SER A 439 2.73 -3.13 -10.14
C SER A 439 2.57 -1.78 -10.85
N HIS A 440 2.85 -0.67 -10.18
CA HIS A 440 2.83 0.66 -10.78
C HIS A 440 3.95 0.84 -11.81
N LEU A 441 5.19 0.45 -11.45
CA LEU A 441 6.33 0.50 -12.35
C LEU A 441 6.08 -0.34 -13.62
N PHE A 442 5.58 -1.56 -13.46
CA PHE A 442 5.26 -2.44 -14.58
C PHE A 442 4.17 -1.86 -15.47
N THR A 443 3.13 -1.25 -14.89
CA THR A 443 2.03 -0.63 -15.65
C THR A 443 2.55 0.48 -16.56
N LEU A 444 3.45 1.34 -16.06
CA LEU A 444 4.12 2.38 -16.86
C LEU A 444 5.00 1.77 -17.94
N GLY A 445 5.85 0.81 -17.60
CA GLY A 445 6.76 0.14 -18.55
C GLY A 445 6.01 -0.65 -19.63
N ALA A 446 4.92 -1.33 -19.26
CA ALA A 446 4.07 -2.04 -20.20
C ALA A 446 3.37 -1.08 -21.18
N SER A 447 2.91 0.06 -20.70
CA SER A 447 2.29 1.06 -21.54
C SER A 447 3.28 1.68 -22.53
N LEU A 448 4.47 2.06 -22.09
CA LEU A 448 5.52 2.57 -22.99
C LEU A 448 5.89 1.55 -24.06
N SER A 449 6.02 0.28 -23.70
CA SER A 449 6.45 -0.78 -24.62
C SER A 449 5.32 -1.29 -25.53
N ASP A 450 4.10 -1.43 -25.05
CA ASP A 450 2.98 -1.98 -25.83
C ASP A 450 2.17 -0.88 -26.52
N ASP A 451 1.94 0.24 -25.87
CA ASP A 451 1.05 1.27 -26.41
C ASP A 451 1.79 2.28 -27.31
N LEU A 452 2.99 2.74 -26.90
CA LEU A 452 3.75 3.70 -27.69
C LEU A 452 4.62 3.03 -28.75
N TYR A 453 5.44 2.04 -28.38
CA TYR A 453 6.34 1.37 -29.34
C TYR A 453 5.56 0.65 -30.44
N ARG A 454 4.48 -0.06 -30.10
CA ARG A 454 3.64 -0.77 -31.08
C ARG A 454 2.88 0.17 -32.02
N SER A 455 2.72 1.43 -31.66
CA SER A 455 2.19 2.45 -32.59
C SER A 455 3.16 2.81 -33.70
N ILE A 456 4.48 2.63 -33.43
CA ILE A 456 5.57 2.89 -34.38
C ILE A 456 5.85 1.64 -35.22
N ASP A 457 5.91 0.45 -34.57
CA ASP A 457 6.12 -0.85 -35.20
C ASP A 457 4.93 -1.79 -34.92
N PRO A 458 3.98 -1.92 -35.83
CA PRO A 458 2.76 -2.71 -35.63
C PRO A 458 3.01 -4.24 -35.51
N GLN A 459 4.13 -4.75 -36.02
CA GLN A 459 4.47 -6.17 -36.00
C GLN A 459 5.86 -6.44 -35.38
N PRO A 460 6.11 -6.05 -34.15
CA PRO A 460 7.40 -6.23 -33.53
C PRO A 460 7.71 -7.71 -33.31
N VAL A 461 8.94 -8.12 -33.61
CA VAL A 461 9.49 -9.43 -33.24
C VAL A 461 9.51 -9.58 -31.72
N ILE A 462 9.44 -10.80 -31.20
CA ILE A 462 9.33 -11.10 -29.76
C ILE A 462 10.45 -10.44 -28.93
N LEU A 463 11.69 -10.62 -29.33
CA LEU A 463 12.85 -10.16 -28.56
C LEU A 463 12.95 -8.64 -28.48
N PRO A 464 12.83 -7.86 -29.57
CA PRO A 464 12.82 -6.41 -29.50
C PRO A 464 11.72 -5.86 -28.57
N ARG A 465 10.54 -6.46 -28.57
CA ARG A 465 9.43 -6.03 -27.68
C ARG A 465 9.75 -6.22 -26.20
N LEU A 466 10.39 -7.32 -25.82
CA LEU A 466 10.83 -7.53 -24.43
C LEU A 466 11.96 -6.57 -24.05
N LEU A 467 12.93 -6.33 -24.96
CA LEU A 467 14.03 -5.38 -24.73
C LEU A 467 13.52 -3.96 -24.50
N VAL A 468 12.52 -3.52 -25.28
CA VAL A 468 11.86 -2.21 -25.09
C VAL A 468 11.14 -2.18 -23.75
N ALA A 469 10.45 -3.25 -23.34
CA ALA A 469 9.79 -3.32 -22.04
C ALA A 469 10.80 -3.25 -20.88
N TRP A 470 11.92 -3.98 -20.97
CA TRP A 470 12.97 -3.94 -19.96
C TRP A 470 13.64 -2.57 -19.89
N GLY A 471 13.93 -1.97 -21.04
CA GLY A 471 14.48 -0.61 -21.12
C GLY A 471 13.55 0.44 -20.54
N ALA A 472 12.24 0.32 -20.82
CA ALA A 472 11.21 1.21 -20.24
C ALA A 472 11.12 1.06 -18.72
N ILE A 473 11.04 -0.19 -18.20
CA ILE A 473 10.99 -0.45 -16.76
C ILE A 473 12.27 0.08 -16.08
N GLY A 474 13.45 -0.22 -16.62
CA GLY A 474 14.73 0.24 -16.08
C GLY A 474 14.89 1.75 -16.14
N GLY A 475 14.47 2.39 -17.24
CA GLY A 475 14.51 3.84 -17.42
C GLY A 475 13.58 4.57 -16.43
N ILE A 476 12.33 4.10 -16.26
CA ILE A 476 11.39 4.66 -15.28
C ILE A 476 11.92 4.46 -13.85
N ALA A 477 12.47 3.28 -13.55
CA ALA A 477 13.07 3.00 -12.25
C ALA A 477 14.24 3.93 -11.93
N LEU A 478 15.10 4.22 -12.92
CA LEU A 478 16.19 5.20 -12.79
C LEU A 478 15.64 6.62 -12.56
N ILE A 479 14.66 7.04 -13.35
CA ILE A 479 13.99 8.34 -13.17
C ILE A 479 13.40 8.42 -11.75
N MET A 480 12.76 7.36 -11.27
CA MET A 480 12.21 7.30 -9.91
C MET A 480 13.30 7.40 -8.84
N ALA A 481 14.44 6.71 -9.03
CA ALA A 481 15.57 6.83 -8.11
C ALA A 481 16.04 8.28 -7.99
N ILE A 482 16.25 8.95 -9.13
CA ILE A 482 16.66 10.35 -9.17
C ILE A 482 15.59 11.25 -8.54
N TYR A 483 14.33 11.00 -8.84
CA TYR A 483 13.20 11.77 -8.31
C TYR A 483 13.11 11.74 -6.80
N LEU A 484 13.32 10.57 -6.15
CA LEU A 484 13.34 10.42 -4.70
C LEU A 484 14.46 11.20 -4.00
N PHE A 485 15.52 11.59 -4.74
CA PHE A 485 16.59 12.45 -4.20
C PHE A 485 16.32 13.94 -4.37
N ILE A 486 15.61 14.33 -5.43
CA ILE A 486 15.43 15.74 -5.80
C ILE A 486 14.14 16.29 -5.21
N ALA A 487 13.07 15.47 -5.22
CA ALA A 487 11.74 15.88 -4.79
C ALA A 487 11.51 15.53 -3.31
N ASP A 488 10.91 16.45 -2.59
CA ASP A 488 10.34 16.15 -1.27
C ASP A 488 9.00 15.43 -1.47
N VAL A 489 9.09 14.10 -1.57
CA VAL A 489 7.92 13.24 -1.82
C VAL A 489 7.14 13.06 -0.52
N ASP A 490 5.96 13.65 -0.44
CA ASP A 490 4.98 13.32 0.59
C ASP A 490 4.04 12.21 0.12
N ALA A 491 4.12 11.04 0.78
CA ALA A 491 3.39 9.84 0.35
C ALA A 491 1.86 10.02 0.38
N LEU A 492 1.33 10.73 1.39
CA LEU A 492 -0.11 10.98 1.53
C LEU A 492 -0.62 11.90 0.41
N SER A 493 0.04 13.04 0.20
CA SER A 493 -0.35 14.02 -0.81
C SER A 493 -0.30 13.43 -2.22
N TYR A 494 0.75 12.65 -2.51
CA TYR A 494 0.90 11.98 -3.81
C TYR A 494 -0.17 10.91 -4.03
N MET A 495 -0.51 10.16 -2.98
CA MET A 495 -1.59 9.19 -3.04
C MET A 495 -2.93 9.88 -3.33
N VAL A 496 -3.31 10.90 -2.57
CA VAL A 496 -4.58 11.65 -2.78
C VAL A 496 -4.63 12.23 -4.18
N THR A 497 -3.55 12.88 -4.63
CA THR A 497 -3.48 13.48 -5.97
C THR A 497 -3.58 12.43 -7.07
N ALA A 498 -2.96 11.28 -6.92
CA ALA A 498 -3.02 10.20 -7.90
C ALA A 498 -4.43 9.63 -8.06
N PHE A 499 -5.13 9.40 -6.93
CA PHE A 499 -6.52 8.95 -6.98
C PHE A 499 -7.44 10.01 -7.57
N ALA A 500 -7.23 11.30 -7.28
CA ALA A 500 -7.97 12.42 -7.87
C ALA A 500 -7.77 12.48 -9.40
N LEU A 501 -6.52 12.35 -9.87
CA LEU A 501 -6.23 12.30 -11.30
C LEU A 501 -6.85 11.08 -11.98
N ALA A 502 -6.77 9.89 -11.38
CA ALA A 502 -7.40 8.69 -11.92
C ALA A 502 -8.93 8.83 -11.98
N ALA A 503 -9.55 9.41 -10.95
CA ALA A 503 -10.98 9.69 -10.91
C ALA A 503 -11.41 10.65 -12.02
N ALA A 504 -10.68 11.76 -12.18
CA ALA A 504 -11.03 12.80 -13.13
C ALA A 504 -10.79 12.39 -14.60
N THR A 505 -9.71 11.64 -14.87
CA THR A 505 -9.31 11.29 -16.24
C THR A 505 -9.93 10.00 -16.74
N PHE A 506 -9.80 8.91 -15.94
CA PHE A 506 -10.15 7.58 -16.42
C PHE A 506 -11.57 7.15 -16.10
N PHE A 507 -12.12 7.53 -14.95
CA PHE A 507 -13.45 7.03 -14.55
C PHE A 507 -14.54 7.43 -15.56
N PRO A 508 -14.74 8.70 -15.92
CA PRO A 508 -15.78 9.07 -16.87
C PRO A 508 -15.55 8.46 -18.27
N ALA A 509 -14.30 8.45 -18.73
CA ALA A 509 -13.95 7.86 -20.02
C ALA A 509 -14.24 6.35 -20.07
N LEU A 510 -13.87 5.60 -19.02
CA LEU A 510 -14.15 4.16 -18.90
C LEU A 510 -15.63 3.88 -18.78
N PHE A 511 -16.35 4.65 -17.99
CA PHE A 511 -17.79 4.48 -17.81
C PHE A 511 -18.52 4.66 -19.13
N LEU A 512 -18.25 5.75 -19.85
CA LEU A 512 -18.85 6.01 -21.15
C LEU A 512 -18.42 4.98 -22.21
N ALA A 513 -17.14 4.62 -22.26
CA ALA A 513 -16.63 3.62 -23.20
C ALA A 513 -17.24 2.22 -22.99
N THR A 514 -17.57 1.87 -21.74
CA THR A 514 -18.10 0.56 -21.40
C THR A 514 -19.62 0.49 -21.56
N TRP A 515 -20.33 1.51 -21.10
CA TRP A 515 -21.79 1.47 -20.94
C TRP A 515 -22.57 2.27 -21.98
N TRP A 516 -21.95 3.23 -22.65
CA TRP A 516 -22.63 4.04 -23.64
C TRP A 516 -22.21 3.68 -25.07
N GLN A 517 -23.12 3.03 -25.79
CA GLN A 517 -22.86 2.53 -27.16
C GLN A 517 -22.56 3.66 -28.15
N ARG A 518 -23.14 4.85 -27.95
CA ARG A 518 -22.97 6.03 -28.84
C ARG A 518 -21.71 6.86 -28.54
N CYS A 519 -20.91 6.47 -27.54
CA CYS A 519 -19.65 7.12 -27.24
C CYS A 519 -18.65 6.84 -28.38
N THR A 520 -18.23 7.88 -29.07
CA THR A 520 -17.28 7.86 -30.20
C THR A 520 -16.00 8.60 -29.80
#